data_95628bb6a9e1c19434a9daeed8ce4a5e
#
_entry.id   95628bb6a9e1c19434a9daeed8ce4a5e
#
_cell.length_a   1.000
_cell.length_b   1.000
_cell.length_c   1.000
_cell.angle_alpha   90.00
_cell.angle_beta   90.00
_cell.angle_gamma   90.00
#
_symmetry.space_group_name_H-M   'P 1'
#
loop_
_entity.id
_entity.type
_entity.pdbx_description
1 polymer ?
#
loop_
_entity_poly.entity_id
_entity_poly.type
_entity_poly.pdbx_seq_one_letter_code
_entity_poly.pdbx_strand_id
1 'polypeptide(L)'
;SQNGRKNIKGETVKSCHSKACKTELEKYAGVKVYMTRSSDRFVTLGNRVNFAKSRKADLFVAIHNNASLKKTDHGACVYYPNSGYKEEVGSEGKMAAASIQKQLVALGLKNNGILYRNSAVGSRYPDKSKADYYAVIKRSKYAGFPGLIVEHAYVSNHDDSTTFLNGNDRLKRLGVADATGIAEYFDLILDQAPVLQTPVVNADESVTLAWNTVQGADYYRIYRRIAGTKTYVCLEETEETGYTDTGVMP
;
A
#
# COMPACT_ATOMS: atom_id res chain seq x y z
N SER A 1 -34.42 27.68 -6.98
CA SER A 1 -34.04 26.27 -7.17
C SER A 1 -32.82 25.94 -6.30
N GLN A 2 -33.05 25.24 -5.19
CA GLN A 2 -32.01 24.80 -4.29
C GLN A 2 -31.39 23.53 -4.89
N ASN A 3 -30.19 23.63 -5.47
CA ASN A 3 -29.39 22.50 -5.85
C ASN A 3 -28.78 21.90 -4.57
N GLY A 4 -29.30 20.74 -4.17
CA GLY A 4 -28.84 19.98 -3.04
C GLY A 4 -27.40 19.52 -3.22
N ARG A 5 -26.44 20.18 -2.56
CA ARG A 5 -25.12 19.62 -2.31
C ARG A 5 -25.30 18.38 -1.44
N LYS A 6 -25.19 17.19 -2.03
CA LYS A 6 -24.97 15.97 -1.25
C LYS A 6 -23.66 16.13 -0.48
N ASN A 7 -23.75 16.40 0.81
CA ASN A 7 -22.62 16.30 1.71
C ASN A 7 -22.16 14.83 1.74
N ILE A 8 -21.14 14.50 0.96
CA ILE A 8 -20.44 13.24 1.09
C ILE A 8 -19.76 13.30 2.45
N LYS A 9 -20.35 12.66 3.46
CA LYS A 9 -19.77 12.59 4.80
C LYS A 9 -18.39 11.93 4.65
N GLY A 10 -17.32 12.62 5.03
CA GLY A 10 -15.93 12.20 4.85
C GLY A 10 -15.59 10.81 5.39
N GLU A 11 -16.42 10.25 6.26
CA GLU A 11 -16.29 8.90 6.81
C GLU A 11 -16.78 7.79 5.87
N THR A 12 -17.78 8.04 5.03
CA THR A 12 -18.25 7.07 4.02
C THR A 12 -17.17 6.88 2.94
N VAL A 13 -16.49 7.96 2.56
CA VAL A 13 -15.38 7.95 1.60
C VAL A 13 -14.20 7.13 2.14
N LYS A 14 -13.73 7.43 3.36
CA LYS A 14 -12.60 6.71 3.99
C LYS A 14 -12.88 5.21 4.21
N SER A 15 -14.12 4.84 4.46
CA SER A 15 -14.54 3.44 4.59
C SER A 15 -14.42 2.67 3.27
N CYS A 16 -14.66 3.31 2.13
CA CYS A 16 -14.57 2.68 0.81
C CYS A 16 -13.12 2.30 0.46
N HIS A 17 -12.15 3.24 0.60
CA HIS A 17 -10.72 2.96 0.40
C HIS A 17 -10.24 1.80 1.25
N SER A 18 -10.47 1.88 2.57
CA SER A 18 -9.98 0.88 3.52
C SER A 18 -10.56 -0.50 3.27
N LYS A 19 -11.84 -0.59 2.87
CA LYS A 19 -12.47 -1.86 2.50
C LYS A 19 -11.88 -2.44 1.21
N ALA A 20 -11.65 -1.59 0.20
CA ALA A 20 -11.04 -2.02 -1.05
C ALA A 20 -9.59 -2.50 -0.81
N CYS A 21 -8.80 -1.76 -0.03
CA CYS A 21 -7.45 -2.15 0.37
C CYS A 21 -7.46 -3.50 1.10
N LYS A 22 -8.36 -3.69 2.08
CA LYS A 22 -8.51 -4.99 2.76
C LYS A 22 -8.84 -6.11 1.79
N THR A 23 -9.86 -5.93 0.94
CA THR A 23 -10.32 -6.96 0.00
C THR A 23 -9.20 -7.35 -0.98
N GLU A 24 -8.41 -6.38 -1.43
CA GLU A 24 -7.30 -6.61 -2.34
C GLU A 24 -6.15 -7.35 -1.65
N LEU A 25 -5.74 -6.91 -0.45
CA LEU A 25 -4.67 -7.55 0.30
C LEU A 25 -5.01 -8.98 0.74
N GLU A 26 -6.26 -9.27 1.05
CA GLU A 26 -6.66 -10.62 1.45
C GLU A 26 -6.75 -11.62 0.28
N LYS A 27 -6.39 -11.21 -0.94
CA LYS A 27 -6.13 -12.12 -2.06
C LYS A 27 -4.73 -12.74 -2.01
N TYR A 28 -3.83 -12.21 -1.20
CA TYR A 28 -2.46 -12.70 -1.08
C TYR A 28 -2.34 -13.76 0.01
N ALA A 29 -1.52 -14.79 -0.25
CA ALA A 29 -1.34 -15.92 0.65
C ALA A 29 -0.86 -15.49 2.04
N GLY A 30 -1.50 -16.01 3.08
CA GLY A 30 -1.13 -15.77 4.47
C GLY A 30 -1.46 -14.37 5.00
N VAL A 31 -2.04 -13.49 4.19
CA VAL A 31 -2.39 -12.12 4.59
C VAL A 31 -3.70 -12.06 5.34
N LYS A 32 -3.70 -11.35 6.45
CA LYS A 32 -4.91 -11.04 7.21
C LYS A 32 -4.98 -9.56 7.56
N VAL A 33 -6.05 -8.90 7.14
CA VAL A 33 -6.24 -7.47 7.36
C VAL A 33 -7.30 -7.23 8.42
N TYR A 34 -6.92 -6.51 9.47
CA TYR A 34 -7.81 -6.09 10.55
C TYR A 34 -8.15 -4.61 10.43
N MET A 35 -9.43 -4.31 10.42
CA MET A 35 -9.89 -2.92 10.44
C MET A 35 -10.16 -2.47 11.87
N THR A 36 -9.64 -1.31 12.27
CA THR A 36 -9.86 -0.77 13.63
C THR A 36 -11.32 -0.37 13.87
N ARG A 37 -12.09 -0.15 12.80
CA ARG A 37 -13.54 0.04 12.80
C ARG A 37 -14.14 -0.36 11.45
N SER A 38 -15.33 -0.92 11.46
CA SER A 38 -16.11 -1.29 10.26
C SER A 38 -17.40 -0.47 10.10
N SER A 39 -17.72 0.36 11.09
CA SER A 39 -18.88 1.25 11.13
C SER A 39 -18.47 2.66 11.56
N ASP A 40 -19.41 3.60 11.47
CA ASP A 40 -19.22 4.99 11.90
C ASP A 40 -19.25 5.10 13.43
N ARG A 41 -18.18 4.64 14.07
CA ARG A 41 -17.95 4.79 15.52
C ARG A 41 -16.60 5.44 15.79
N PHE A 42 -16.55 6.26 16.82
CA PHE A 42 -15.29 6.81 17.28
C PHE A 42 -14.43 5.74 17.95
N VAL A 43 -13.16 5.67 17.56
CA VAL A 43 -12.13 4.85 18.21
C VAL A 43 -10.93 5.75 18.45
N THR A 44 -10.47 5.88 19.68
CA THR A 44 -9.32 6.74 20.03
C THR A 44 -8.06 6.26 19.31
N LEU A 45 -7.12 7.18 19.02
CA LEU A 45 -5.86 6.85 18.34
C LEU A 45 -5.06 5.79 19.13
N GLY A 46 -5.08 5.87 20.46
CA GLY A 46 -4.46 4.86 21.33
C GLY A 46 -5.08 3.48 21.15
N ASN A 47 -6.40 3.38 21.17
CA ASN A 47 -7.11 2.11 21.01
C ASN A 47 -6.91 1.48 19.63
N ARG A 48 -6.74 2.30 18.57
CA ARG A 48 -6.40 1.79 17.23
C ARG A 48 -5.05 1.08 17.22
N VAL A 49 -4.03 1.70 17.81
CA VAL A 49 -2.69 1.11 17.89
C VAL A 49 -2.64 -0.09 18.84
N ASN A 50 -3.33 -0.01 19.99
CA ASN A 50 -3.43 -1.14 20.93
C ASN A 50 -4.13 -2.35 20.26
N PHE A 51 -5.14 -2.11 19.44
CA PHE A 51 -5.79 -3.16 18.66
C PHE A 51 -4.80 -3.78 17.65
N ALA A 52 -4.04 -2.98 16.89
CA ALA A 52 -3.02 -3.51 15.99
C ALA A 52 -1.96 -4.32 16.75
N LYS A 53 -1.47 -3.82 17.88
CA LYS A 53 -0.53 -4.53 18.76
C LYS A 53 -1.09 -5.88 19.23
N SER A 54 -2.36 -5.94 19.66
CA SER A 54 -3.00 -7.18 20.11
C SER A 54 -3.16 -8.22 19.00
N ARG A 55 -3.14 -7.78 17.74
CA ARG A 55 -3.19 -8.62 16.54
C ARG A 55 -1.80 -8.99 16.02
N LYS A 56 -0.72 -8.53 16.66
CA LYS A 56 0.68 -8.69 16.22
C LYS A 56 0.85 -8.21 14.77
N ALA A 57 0.29 -7.02 14.47
CA ALA A 57 0.34 -6.47 13.12
C ALA A 57 1.78 -6.08 12.75
N ASP A 58 2.19 -6.41 11.53
CA ASP A 58 3.48 -6.06 10.95
C ASP A 58 3.49 -4.62 10.45
N LEU A 59 2.33 -4.08 10.10
CA LEU A 59 2.15 -2.72 9.60
C LEU A 59 0.81 -2.14 10.06
N PHE A 60 0.80 -0.87 10.47
CA PHE A 60 -0.43 -0.10 10.73
C PHE A 60 -0.57 1.02 9.68
N VAL A 61 -1.68 1.06 8.97
CA VAL A 61 -1.95 2.10 7.95
C VAL A 61 -3.21 2.86 8.29
N ALA A 62 -3.07 4.18 8.48
CA ALA A 62 -4.19 5.10 8.60
C ALA A 62 -4.47 5.77 7.26
N ILE A 63 -5.58 5.44 6.63
CA ILE A 63 -5.97 5.94 5.32
C ILE A 63 -6.81 7.21 5.48
N HIS A 64 -6.35 8.29 4.86
CA HIS A 64 -6.96 9.63 4.91
C HIS A 64 -7.06 10.26 3.52
N ASN A 65 -7.95 11.26 3.40
CA ASN A 65 -7.93 12.24 2.33
C ASN A 65 -7.46 13.56 2.92
N ASN A 66 -6.60 14.25 2.18
CA ASN A 66 -6.01 15.50 2.63
C ASN A 66 -6.98 16.68 2.50
N ALA A 67 -6.69 17.75 3.20
CA ALA A 67 -7.41 19.03 3.09
C ALA A 67 -6.46 20.20 3.35
N SER A 68 -6.67 21.31 2.64
CA SER A 68 -5.94 22.54 2.84
C SER A 68 -6.87 23.76 2.70
N LEU A 69 -6.53 24.85 3.39
CA LEU A 69 -7.17 26.15 3.15
C LEU A 69 -6.77 26.70 1.77
N LYS A 70 -5.58 26.36 1.29
CA LYS A 70 -5.11 26.71 -0.04
C LYS A 70 -5.66 25.72 -1.07
N LYS A 71 -6.62 26.18 -1.86
CA LYS A 71 -7.35 25.34 -2.84
C LYS A 71 -6.49 24.79 -3.98
N THR A 72 -5.31 25.34 -4.18
CA THR A 72 -4.33 24.87 -5.18
C THR A 72 -3.47 23.70 -4.70
N ASP A 73 -3.51 23.36 -3.41
CA ASP A 73 -2.82 22.18 -2.90
C ASP A 73 -3.51 20.91 -3.38
N HIS A 74 -2.74 19.97 -3.95
CA HIS A 74 -3.23 18.73 -4.57
C HIS A 74 -2.19 17.61 -4.54
N GLY A 75 -2.60 16.37 -4.79
CA GLY A 75 -1.73 15.19 -4.86
C GLY A 75 -1.71 14.37 -3.58
N ALA A 76 -0.84 13.37 -3.53
CA ALA A 76 -0.74 12.41 -2.43
C ALA A 76 0.60 12.48 -1.70
N CYS A 77 0.62 12.14 -0.42
CA CYS A 77 1.82 11.89 0.36
C CYS A 77 1.60 10.79 1.40
N VAL A 78 2.67 10.14 1.83
CA VAL A 78 2.63 9.15 2.89
C VAL A 78 3.56 9.55 4.02
N TYR A 79 3.02 9.67 5.24
CA TYR A 79 3.82 9.91 6.43
C TYR A 79 4.29 8.59 7.03
N TYR A 80 5.56 8.54 7.43
CA TYR A 80 6.23 7.39 8.04
C TYR A 80 6.97 7.78 9.33
N PRO A 81 7.40 6.81 10.16
CA PRO A 81 8.15 7.08 11.39
C PRO A 81 9.54 7.67 11.07
N ASN A 82 10.00 8.63 11.85
CA ASN A 82 11.35 9.19 11.72
C ASN A 82 12.44 8.13 12.00
N SER A 83 13.72 8.46 11.76
CA SER A 83 14.87 7.55 11.95
C SER A 83 15.38 7.43 13.40
N GLY A 84 14.89 8.26 14.34
CA GLY A 84 15.26 8.13 15.76
C GLY A 84 14.53 6.95 16.40
N TYR A 85 14.96 6.51 17.58
CA TYR A 85 14.35 5.45 18.39
C TYR A 85 13.76 4.27 17.61
N LYS A 86 14.31 3.07 17.75
CA LYS A 86 13.95 1.92 16.92
C LYS A 86 14.11 2.25 15.42
N GLU A 87 15.34 2.49 15.02
CA GLU A 87 15.68 2.93 13.66
C GLU A 87 15.18 1.96 12.60
N GLU A 88 15.20 0.66 12.89
CA GLU A 88 14.64 -0.39 12.05
C GLU A 88 13.17 -0.15 11.68
N VAL A 89 12.34 0.21 12.65
CA VAL A 89 10.92 0.54 12.43
C VAL A 89 10.77 1.79 11.56
N GLY A 90 11.69 2.76 11.70
CA GLY A 90 11.76 3.94 10.84
C GLY A 90 12.08 3.59 9.39
N SER A 91 13.08 2.72 9.18
CA SER A 91 13.51 2.24 7.87
C SER A 91 12.43 1.42 7.16
N GLU A 92 11.83 0.46 7.86
CA GLU A 92 10.69 -0.34 7.37
C GLU A 92 9.53 0.57 6.96
N GLY A 93 9.15 1.51 7.82
CA GLY A 93 8.09 2.47 7.52
C GLY A 93 8.40 3.34 6.32
N LYS A 94 9.66 3.74 6.11
CA LYS A 94 10.10 4.51 4.94
C LYS A 94 9.96 3.69 3.65
N MET A 95 10.37 2.43 3.67
CA MET A 95 10.26 1.54 2.50
C MET A 95 8.79 1.27 2.14
N ALA A 96 7.96 0.93 3.11
CA ALA A 96 6.53 0.72 2.91
C ALA A 96 5.84 2.00 2.38
N ALA A 97 6.17 3.17 2.94
CA ALA A 97 5.64 4.45 2.48
C ALA A 97 6.04 4.76 1.03
N ALA A 98 7.28 4.45 0.64
CA ALA A 98 7.77 4.66 -0.73
C ALA A 98 7.03 3.77 -1.74
N SER A 99 6.78 2.52 -1.39
CA SER A 99 6.06 1.58 -2.24
C SER A 99 4.60 2.01 -2.44
N ILE A 100 3.89 2.41 -1.36
CA ILE A 100 2.52 2.93 -1.46
C ILE A 100 2.49 4.22 -2.29
N GLN A 101 3.40 5.18 -2.03
CA GLN A 101 3.45 6.44 -2.75
C GLN A 101 3.67 6.24 -4.25
N LYS A 102 4.52 5.30 -4.65
CA LYS A 102 4.75 4.91 -6.04
C LYS A 102 3.44 4.53 -6.74
N GLN A 103 2.59 3.72 -6.11
CA GLN A 103 1.33 3.27 -6.68
C GLN A 103 0.30 4.40 -6.78
N LEU A 104 0.24 5.30 -5.79
CA LEU A 104 -0.63 6.48 -5.85
C LEU A 104 -0.23 7.43 -6.98
N VAL A 105 1.06 7.62 -7.21
CA VAL A 105 1.59 8.41 -8.33
C VAL A 105 1.27 7.75 -9.68
N ALA A 106 1.35 6.44 -9.76
CA ALA A 106 0.98 5.68 -10.97
C ALA A 106 -0.51 5.84 -11.35
N LEU A 107 -1.39 6.13 -10.39
CA LEU A 107 -2.79 6.49 -10.65
C LEU A 107 -2.96 7.91 -11.22
N GLY A 108 -1.89 8.71 -11.30
CA GLY A 108 -1.92 10.09 -11.78
C GLY A 108 -1.97 11.15 -10.69
N LEU A 109 -1.91 10.78 -9.40
CA LEU A 109 -1.81 11.75 -8.31
C LEU A 109 -0.45 12.45 -8.34
N LYS A 110 -0.43 13.76 -8.11
CA LYS A 110 0.82 14.51 -7.95
C LYS A 110 1.60 13.93 -6.77
N ASN A 111 2.90 13.72 -6.99
CA ASN A 111 3.81 13.24 -5.97
C ASN A 111 4.19 14.37 -4.99
N ASN A 112 3.64 14.34 -3.79
CA ASN A 112 4.06 15.21 -2.68
C ASN A 112 5.08 14.51 -1.76
N GLY A 113 5.54 13.31 -2.13
CA GLY A 113 6.63 12.58 -1.49
C GLY A 113 6.21 11.73 -0.30
N ILE A 114 7.21 11.10 0.29
CA ILE A 114 7.10 10.44 1.58
C ILE A 114 7.71 11.35 2.65
N LEU A 115 7.04 11.49 3.78
CA LEU A 115 7.32 12.52 4.76
C LEU A 115 7.40 11.93 6.17
N TYR A 116 8.22 12.53 7.02
CA TYR A 116 8.11 12.38 8.46
C TYR A 116 7.95 13.74 9.12
N ARG A 117 7.39 13.77 10.30
CA ARG A 117 7.21 15.01 11.04
C ARG A 117 7.57 14.81 12.50
N ASN A 118 8.52 15.57 12.98
CA ASN A 118 8.91 15.59 14.39
C ASN A 118 7.95 16.43 15.23
N SER A 119 7.82 16.09 16.52
CA SER A 119 7.03 16.84 17.49
C SER A 119 7.42 18.31 17.53
N ALA A 120 6.45 19.19 17.38
CA ALA A 120 6.64 20.63 17.48
C ALA A 120 6.78 21.12 18.93
N VAL A 121 6.24 20.35 19.88
CA VAL A 121 6.27 20.67 21.33
C VAL A 121 7.46 20.04 22.07
N GLY A 122 8.46 19.58 21.36
CA GLY A 122 9.70 19.06 21.95
C GLY A 122 9.58 17.67 22.59
N SER A 123 8.48 16.92 22.34
CA SER A 123 8.37 15.54 22.83
C SER A 123 9.51 14.67 22.33
N ARG A 124 10.02 13.79 23.21
CA ARG A 124 11.15 12.92 22.91
C ARG A 124 10.79 11.45 23.15
N TYR A 125 11.53 10.57 22.50
CA TYR A 125 11.58 9.15 22.76
C TYR A 125 12.50 8.83 23.97
N PRO A 126 12.49 7.59 24.51
CA PRO A 126 13.33 7.21 25.67
C PRO A 126 14.83 7.41 25.44
N ASP A 127 15.32 7.28 24.21
CA ASP A 127 16.70 7.54 23.79
C ASP A 127 17.03 9.02 23.62
N LYS A 128 16.11 9.92 23.99
CA LYS A 128 16.18 11.39 23.85
C LYS A 128 16.08 11.90 22.40
N SER A 129 15.95 11.07 21.39
CA SER A 129 15.66 11.50 20.02
C SER A 129 14.30 12.21 19.92
N LYS A 130 14.09 13.03 18.88
CA LYS A 130 12.81 13.73 18.66
C LYS A 130 11.70 12.71 18.39
N ALA A 131 10.59 12.81 19.13
CA ALA A 131 9.45 11.93 18.89
C ALA A 131 8.68 12.35 17.62
N ASP A 132 8.02 11.39 16.98
CA ASP A 132 7.11 11.66 15.88
C ASP A 132 5.93 12.52 16.31
N TYR A 133 5.48 13.42 15.44
CA TYR A 133 4.36 14.32 15.68
C TYR A 133 3.03 13.58 15.77
N TYR A 134 2.78 12.69 14.81
CA TYR A 134 1.50 12.00 14.70
C TYR A 134 1.38 10.88 15.73
N ALA A 135 0.31 10.94 16.53
CA ALA A 135 0.12 10.01 17.64
C ALA A 135 0.07 8.54 17.24
N VAL A 136 -0.54 8.21 16.09
CA VAL A 136 -0.59 6.81 15.60
C VAL A 136 0.81 6.32 15.20
N ILE A 137 1.60 7.14 14.50
CA ILE A 137 2.97 6.83 14.11
C ILE A 137 3.85 6.62 15.35
N LYS A 138 3.83 7.61 16.26
CA LYS A 138 4.58 7.54 17.51
C LYS A 138 4.24 6.30 18.33
N ARG A 139 2.97 6.00 18.52
CA ARG A 139 2.49 4.86 19.33
C ARG A 139 2.81 3.52 18.67
N SER A 140 2.68 3.41 17.34
CA SER A 140 3.06 2.21 16.60
C SER A 140 4.55 1.93 16.74
N LYS A 141 5.39 2.97 16.62
CA LYS A 141 6.83 2.86 16.82
C LYS A 141 7.20 2.40 18.23
N TYR A 142 6.54 2.92 19.27
CA TYR A 142 6.68 2.38 20.63
C TYR A 142 6.30 0.91 20.71
N ALA A 143 5.26 0.50 20.00
CA ALA A 143 4.78 -0.87 20.00
C ALA A 143 5.68 -1.83 19.21
N GLY A 144 6.59 -1.32 18.36
CA GLY A 144 7.59 -2.10 17.65
C GLY A 144 7.23 -2.45 16.20
N PHE A 145 6.29 -1.74 15.58
CA PHE A 145 5.93 -1.89 14.17
C PHE A 145 5.71 -0.53 13.51
N PRO A 146 5.93 -0.38 12.19
CA PRO A 146 5.71 0.87 11.49
C PRO A 146 4.23 1.24 11.44
N GLY A 147 3.94 2.51 11.72
CA GLY A 147 2.65 3.14 11.52
C GLY A 147 2.75 4.19 10.43
N LEU A 148 1.89 4.11 9.42
CA LEU A 148 1.84 5.04 8.31
C LEU A 148 0.54 5.85 8.32
N ILE A 149 0.59 7.06 7.75
CA ILE A 149 -0.59 7.83 7.39
C ILE A 149 -0.51 8.08 5.88
N VAL A 150 -1.44 7.49 5.14
CA VAL A 150 -1.61 7.76 3.71
C VAL A 150 -2.59 8.91 3.56
N GLU A 151 -2.12 10.00 2.99
CA GLU A 151 -2.94 11.15 2.62
C GLU A 151 -3.14 11.11 1.11
N HIS A 152 -4.30 10.63 0.69
CA HIS A 152 -4.70 10.65 -0.71
C HIS A 152 -4.98 12.07 -1.20
N ALA A 153 -5.67 12.20 -2.31
CA ALA A 153 -6.11 13.45 -2.91
C ALA A 153 -6.75 14.45 -1.93
N TYR A 154 -6.64 15.74 -2.23
CA TYR A 154 -7.22 16.82 -1.42
C TYR A 154 -8.72 16.98 -1.67
N VAL A 155 -9.55 16.79 -0.64
CA VAL A 155 -11.00 17.08 -0.71
C VAL A 155 -11.29 18.56 -0.96
N SER A 156 -10.35 19.43 -0.67
CA SER A 156 -10.43 20.88 -0.85
C SER A 156 -10.03 21.36 -2.25
N ASN A 157 -9.38 20.53 -3.05
CA ASN A 157 -8.99 20.80 -4.43
C ASN A 157 -10.05 20.25 -5.38
N HIS A 158 -10.46 21.04 -6.38
CA HIS A 158 -11.53 20.65 -7.31
C HIS A 158 -11.10 19.46 -8.18
N ASP A 159 -9.92 19.51 -8.77
CA ASP A 159 -9.44 18.49 -9.69
C ASP A 159 -9.15 17.16 -8.97
N ASP A 160 -8.48 17.21 -7.82
CA ASP A 160 -8.29 16.02 -6.98
C ASP A 160 -9.62 15.39 -6.57
N SER A 161 -10.57 16.23 -6.10
CA SER A 161 -11.88 15.78 -5.64
C SER A 161 -12.68 15.12 -6.77
N THR A 162 -12.72 15.74 -7.94
CA THR A 162 -13.49 15.23 -9.08
C THR A 162 -12.83 14.04 -9.76
N THR A 163 -11.50 14.01 -9.84
CA THR A 163 -10.75 12.96 -10.54
C THR A 163 -10.58 11.70 -9.69
N PHE A 164 -10.32 11.84 -8.38
CA PHE A 164 -9.93 10.71 -7.54
C PHE A 164 -10.92 10.37 -6.42
N LEU A 165 -11.77 11.31 -5.99
CA LEU A 165 -12.62 11.11 -4.81
C LEU A 165 -14.12 11.01 -5.13
N ASN A 166 -14.53 11.33 -6.35
CA ASN A 166 -15.93 11.36 -6.74
C ASN A 166 -16.41 9.99 -7.25
N GLY A 167 -17.08 9.24 -6.40
CA GLY A 167 -17.69 7.95 -6.72
C GLY A 167 -16.90 6.74 -6.19
N ASN A 168 -17.62 5.65 -5.98
CA ASN A 168 -17.08 4.46 -5.32
C ASN A 168 -15.92 3.81 -6.08
N ASP A 169 -15.96 3.80 -7.42
CA ASP A 169 -14.93 3.12 -8.20
C ASP A 169 -13.59 3.84 -8.13
N ARG A 170 -13.60 5.18 -8.11
CA ARG A 170 -12.39 5.97 -7.90
C ARG A 170 -11.80 5.74 -6.50
N LEU A 171 -12.67 5.70 -5.49
CA LEU A 171 -12.26 5.39 -4.13
C LEU A 171 -11.71 3.98 -3.97
N LYS A 172 -12.28 2.99 -4.67
CA LYS A 172 -11.75 1.62 -4.72
C LYS A 172 -10.37 1.58 -5.36
N ARG A 173 -10.15 2.28 -6.48
CA ARG A 173 -8.84 2.36 -7.14
C ARG A 173 -7.74 2.87 -6.22
N LEU A 174 -8.02 3.86 -5.39
CA LEU A 174 -7.06 4.33 -4.37
C LEU A 174 -6.74 3.24 -3.34
N GLY A 175 -7.76 2.54 -2.86
CA GLY A 175 -7.56 1.43 -1.91
C GLY A 175 -6.81 0.24 -2.52
N VAL A 176 -7.01 -0.05 -3.81
CA VAL A 176 -6.24 -1.06 -4.55
C VAL A 176 -4.78 -0.61 -4.70
N ALA A 177 -4.52 0.66 -5.00
CA ALA A 177 -3.16 1.19 -5.07
C ALA A 177 -2.43 1.08 -3.72
N ASP A 178 -3.10 1.39 -2.61
CA ASP A 178 -2.54 1.17 -1.27
C ASP A 178 -2.16 -0.30 -1.07
N ALA A 179 -3.07 -1.21 -1.43
CA ALA A 179 -2.87 -2.66 -1.30
C ALA A 179 -1.70 -3.15 -2.16
N THR A 180 -1.62 -2.70 -3.41
CA THR A 180 -0.52 -3.05 -4.33
C THR A 180 0.83 -2.58 -3.76
N GLY A 181 0.91 -1.35 -3.25
CA GLY A 181 2.12 -0.84 -2.62
C GLY A 181 2.52 -1.63 -1.37
N ILE A 182 1.55 -2.03 -0.54
CA ILE A 182 1.80 -2.88 0.64
C ILE A 182 2.26 -4.28 0.19
N ALA A 183 1.61 -4.86 -0.81
CA ALA A 183 1.97 -6.17 -1.35
C ALA A 183 3.39 -6.18 -1.94
N GLU A 184 3.77 -5.15 -2.70
CA GLU A 184 5.13 -4.98 -3.22
C GLU A 184 6.17 -4.87 -2.07
N TYR A 185 5.85 -4.13 -1.01
CA TYR A 185 6.75 -3.95 0.12
C TYR A 185 7.05 -5.26 0.86
N PHE A 186 6.03 -6.12 1.02
CA PHE A 186 6.16 -7.41 1.70
C PHE A 186 6.51 -8.58 0.77
N ASP A 187 6.73 -8.34 -0.52
CA ASP A 187 6.94 -9.37 -1.54
C ASP A 187 5.83 -10.45 -1.51
N LEU A 188 4.58 -10.02 -1.36
CA LEU A 188 3.44 -10.92 -1.20
C LEU A 188 3.13 -11.66 -2.51
N ILE A 189 2.75 -12.93 -2.39
CA ILE A 189 2.35 -13.79 -3.51
C ILE A 189 0.83 -13.96 -3.47
N LEU A 190 0.13 -13.78 -4.60
CA LEU A 190 -1.30 -14.02 -4.70
C LEU A 190 -1.64 -15.47 -4.29
N ASP A 191 -2.69 -15.64 -3.52
CA ASP A 191 -3.15 -16.97 -3.07
C ASP A 191 -3.61 -17.85 -4.24
N GLN A 192 -3.99 -17.23 -5.35
CA GLN A 192 -4.31 -17.87 -6.62
C GLN A 192 -3.17 -17.66 -7.64
N ALA A 193 -1.92 -17.81 -7.21
CA ALA A 193 -0.82 -17.82 -8.15
C ALA A 193 -1.01 -18.93 -9.19
N PRO A 194 -0.64 -18.71 -10.46
CA PRO A 194 -0.70 -19.76 -11.44
C PRO A 194 0.16 -20.96 -11.00
N VAL A 195 -0.37 -22.14 -11.16
CA VAL A 195 0.38 -23.38 -10.91
C VAL A 195 1.23 -23.66 -12.14
N LEU A 196 2.54 -23.49 -11.99
CA LEU A 196 3.50 -23.80 -13.04
C LEU A 196 3.51 -25.33 -13.24
N GLN A 197 3.34 -25.77 -14.49
CA GLN A 197 3.54 -27.15 -14.89
C GLN A 197 5.05 -27.47 -14.91
N THR A 198 5.41 -28.73 -14.97
CA THR A 198 6.81 -29.13 -15.10
C THR A 198 7.41 -28.47 -16.35
N PRO A 199 8.47 -27.65 -16.22
CA PRO A 199 9.11 -27.02 -17.36
C PRO A 199 9.65 -28.07 -18.34
N VAL A 200 9.54 -27.79 -19.64
CA VAL A 200 10.07 -28.66 -20.71
C VAL A 200 11.34 -28.05 -21.25
N VAL A 201 12.45 -28.79 -21.16
CA VAL A 201 13.70 -28.43 -21.84
C VAL A 201 13.63 -28.92 -23.28
N ASN A 202 13.72 -27.98 -24.22
CA ASN A 202 13.66 -28.27 -25.65
C ASN A 202 15.03 -28.69 -26.20
N ALA A 203 15.06 -29.26 -27.41
CA ALA A 203 16.28 -29.71 -28.05
C ALA A 203 17.26 -28.57 -28.40
N ASP A 204 16.79 -27.34 -28.48
CA ASP A 204 17.57 -26.11 -28.67
C ASP A 204 18.00 -25.45 -27.36
N GLU A 205 17.91 -26.18 -26.25
CA GLU A 205 18.25 -25.72 -24.89
C GLU A 205 17.32 -24.61 -24.35
N SER A 206 16.28 -24.22 -25.07
CA SER A 206 15.24 -23.34 -24.52
C SER A 206 14.35 -24.05 -23.51
N VAL A 207 13.69 -23.30 -22.63
CA VAL A 207 12.79 -23.84 -21.61
C VAL A 207 11.38 -23.34 -21.84
N THR A 208 10.46 -24.26 -22.12
CA THR A 208 9.03 -23.94 -22.24
C THR A 208 8.37 -24.08 -20.89
N LEU A 209 7.68 -23.02 -20.50
CA LEU A 209 6.85 -22.89 -19.31
C LEU A 209 5.38 -22.91 -19.69
N ALA A 210 4.54 -23.58 -18.91
CA ALA A 210 3.10 -23.53 -19.02
C ALA A 210 2.48 -23.48 -17.63
N TRP A 211 1.34 -22.83 -17.50
CA TRP A 211 0.61 -22.72 -16.23
C TRP A 211 -0.90 -22.68 -16.47
N ASN A 212 -1.68 -22.86 -15.41
CA ASN A 212 -3.13 -22.77 -15.50
C ASN A 212 -3.60 -21.30 -15.58
N THR A 213 -4.72 -21.06 -16.20
CA THR A 213 -5.41 -19.78 -16.16
C THR A 213 -5.78 -19.42 -14.72
N VAL A 214 -5.50 -18.17 -14.33
CA VAL A 214 -5.97 -17.56 -13.08
C VAL A 214 -7.13 -16.64 -13.39
N GLN A 215 -8.29 -16.90 -12.80
CA GLN A 215 -9.48 -16.10 -13.04
C GLN A 215 -9.26 -14.64 -12.59
N GLY A 216 -9.46 -13.69 -13.51
CA GLY A 216 -9.30 -12.27 -13.22
C GLY A 216 -7.86 -11.74 -13.32
N ALA A 217 -6.93 -12.56 -13.82
CA ALA A 217 -5.62 -12.07 -14.21
C ALA A 217 -5.72 -11.36 -15.56
N ASP A 218 -5.22 -10.12 -15.64
CA ASP A 218 -5.14 -9.37 -16.89
C ASP A 218 -3.90 -9.78 -17.69
N TYR A 219 -2.82 -10.17 -17.00
CA TYR A 219 -1.57 -10.64 -17.61
C TYR A 219 -0.73 -11.43 -16.58
N TYR A 220 0.28 -12.13 -17.06
CA TYR A 220 1.29 -12.84 -16.29
C TYR A 220 2.66 -12.23 -16.53
N ARG A 221 3.49 -12.15 -15.47
CA ARG A 221 4.88 -11.74 -15.55
C ARG A 221 5.78 -12.93 -15.31
N ILE A 222 6.70 -13.17 -16.23
CA ILE A 222 7.66 -14.23 -16.15
C ILE A 222 8.98 -13.69 -15.58
N TYR A 223 9.44 -14.32 -14.51
CA TYR A 223 10.69 -13.95 -13.87
C TYR A 223 11.67 -15.11 -13.90
N ARG A 224 12.95 -14.79 -14.17
CA ARG A 224 14.06 -15.73 -14.07
C ARG A 224 15.03 -15.29 -12.99
N ARG A 225 15.64 -16.26 -12.33
CA ARG A 225 16.71 -16.07 -11.35
C ARG A 225 17.85 -17.04 -11.66
N ILE A 226 19.07 -16.55 -11.63
CA ILE A 226 20.26 -17.41 -11.71
C ILE A 226 20.38 -18.16 -10.39
N ALA A 227 20.67 -19.47 -10.46
CA ALA A 227 20.85 -20.31 -9.28
C ALA A 227 21.92 -19.70 -8.34
N GLY A 228 21.65 -19.71 -7.03
CA GLY A 228 22.53 -19.09 -6.03
C GLY A 228 22.39 -17.59 -5.84
N THR A 229 21.64 -16.87 -6.70
CA THR A 229 21.35 -15.44 -6.52
C THR A 229 19.99 -15.21 -5.86
N LYS A 230 19.76 -14.00 -5.33
CA LYS A 230 18.45 -13.59 -4.77
C LYS A 230 17.68 -12.65 -5.69
N THR A 231 18.25 -12.25 -6.81
CA THR A 231 17.68 -11.27 -7.73
C THR A 231 16.91 -11.96 -8.84
N TYR A 232 15.66 -11.60 -9.00
CA TYR A 232 14.83 -12.00 -10.14
C TYR A 232 14.85 -10.92 -11.22
N VAL A 233 14.89 -11.35 -12.47
CA VAL A 233 14.78 -10.47 -13.65
C VAL A 233 13.46 -10.78 -14.34
N CYS A 234 12.65 -9.77 -14.60
CA CYS A 234 11.45 -9.91 -15.41
C CYS A 234 11.87 -10.13 -16.87
N LEU A 235 11.41 -11.22 -17.46
CA LEU A 235 11.71 -11.58 -18.86
C LEU A 235 10.63 -11.06 -19.80
N GLU A 236 9.36 -11.27 -19.43
CA GLU A 236 8.21 -10.99 -20.30
C GLU A 236 6.97 -10.69 -19.47
N GLU A 237 6.03 -9.99 -20.10
CA GLU A 237 4.66 -9.78 -19.66
C GLU A 237 3.72 -10.28 -20.76
N THR A 238 2.82 -11.23 -20.46
CA THR A 238 1.97 -11.89 -21.45
C THR A 238 0.57 -12.16 -20.91
N GLU A 239 -0.44 -12.15 -21.78
CA GLU A 239 -1.80 -12.60 -21.48
C GLU A 239 -1.95 -14.12 -21.64
N GLU A 240 -0.99 -14.78 -22.29
CA GLU A 240 -0.98 -16.22 -22.54
C GLU A 240 -0.63 -17.01 -21.28
N THR A 241 -0.95 -18.31 -21.28
CA THR A 241 -0.65 -19.24 -20.19
C THR A 241 0.60 -20.08 -20.45
N GLY A 242 1.49 -19.62 -21.31
CA GLY A 242 2.74 -20.25 -21.65
C GLY A 242 3.79 -19.24 -22.11
N TYR A 243 5.08 -19.64 -21.98
CA TYR A 243 6.23 -18.84 -22.39
C TYR A 243 7.41 -19.74 -22.68
N THR A 244 8.20 -19.42 -23.70
CA THR A 244 9.46 -20.13 -23.97
C THR A 244 10.65 -19.20 -23.73
N ASP A 245 11.45 -19.53 -22.76
CA ASP A 245 12.70 -18.83 -22.42
C ASP A 245 13.83 -19.38 -23.30
N THR A 246 14.28 -18.60 -24.27
CA THR A 246 15.39 -18.91 -25.17
C THR A 246 16.73 -18.38 -24.64
N GLY A 247 16.76 -17.68 -23.52
CA GLY A 247 17.94 -17.09 -22.92
C GLY A 247 18.48 -17.88 -21.71
N VAL A 248 18.10 -19.15 -21.58
CA VAL A 248 18.62 -20.00 -20.51
C VAL A 248 20.09 -20.32 -20.83
N MET A 249 20.99 -19.99 -19.90
CA MET A 249 22.41 -20.44 -20.01
C MET A 249 22.54 -21.77 -19.27
N PRO A 250 23.26 -22.72 -19.86
CA PRO A 250 23.53 -24.05 -19.27
C PRO A 250 24.30 -24.00 -17.95
#